data_7c8c5bc84759a0b48224b0b4a17b3aad
#
_entry.id   7c8c5bc84759a0b48224b0b4a17b3aad
#
_cell.length_a   1.000
_cell.length_b   1.000
_cell.length_c   1.000
_cell.angle_alpha   90.00
_cell.angle_beta   90.00
_cell.angle_gamma   90.00
#
_symmetry.space_group_name_H-M   'P 1'
#
loop_
_entity.id
_entity.type
_entity.pdbx_description
1 polymer ?
#
loop_
_entity_poly.entity_id
_entity_poly.type
_entity_poly.pdbx_seq_one_letter_code
_entity_poly.pdbx_strand_id
1 'polypeptide(L)'
;MFSIIFNCLMIKSWSLQIHHRLILFLPNLNRVMSDRIPSIQTPSTHDDPSLGQKRLYSTVCDHDITHKPSKERRQKGTGPNPTGPKKTPPPMSRKVRDQPNSTPPEYIVENGLRKVKPYLYVYQTYAKQRWLGMTVFEVFSKEFHDRPAEVYRQAILKGRIKINGKAVPLDYVIRNSDLVENTVHRHEPVITDTPIEIVHQSDSVLVVNKPSSIPVHPTGRYRHNTVIHLLEYENKMNDLFLVNRIDRLTSGLVLIARDKNKAAYMMQEMRERRIHKTYLARVKGEFPADAIECHEPIETVEFKVGVNIVSPTGKPCSTLFKRLSYNGLTSVVQCEPLTGRTHQIRVHLQFLGHPIANDPIYGCSEWGKDMGKGGLDPKAVAMTANRVTAAVFPSEQELVDHDNVDDADADPIANCVECRLKRSDPIPEQLVIWLHSWKYKGDSGWDFETSMPDWAHESYQGDQQLVDRFWAHGGLWDGKAPGHFID
;
A
#
# COMPACT_ATOMS: atom_id res chain seq x y z
N MET A 1 22.09 43.10 -30.64
CA MET A 1 23.12 42.17 -31.11
C MET A 1 24.39 42.21 -30.23
N PHE A 2 24.29 42.71 -29.00
CA PHE A 2 25.41 42.83 -28.04
C PHE A 2 25.22 42.08 -26.73
N SER A 3 24.11 41.25 -26.63
CA SER A 3 23.77 40.57 -25.35
C SER A 3 23.99 39.06 -25.37
N ILE A 4 24.45 38.45 -26.45
CA ILE A 4 24.65 36.99 -26.58
C ILE A 4 26.12 36.58 -26.50
N ILE A 5 27.06 37.53 -26.55
CA ILE A 5 28.50 37.21 -26.52
C ILE A 5 29.08 37.20 -25.09
N PHE A 6 28.37 37.72 -24.10
CA PHE A 6 28.88 37.80 -22.72
C PHE A 6 28.64 36.51 -21.89
N ASN A 7 27.75 35.63 -22.32
CA ASN A 7 27.43 34.40 -21.57
C ASN A 7 28.26 33.15 -21.97
N CYS A 8 29.06 33.25 -23.06
CA CYS A 8 29.85 32.10 -23.50
C CYS A 8 31.32 32.13 -22.98
N LEU A 9 31.73 33.20 -22.35
CA LEU A 9 33.09 33.36 -21.83
C LEU A 9 33.22 33.07 -20.32
N MET A 10 32.12 33.07 -19.58
CA MET A 10 32.13 32.76 -18.14
C MET A 10 32.06 31.26 -17.83
N ILE A 11 31.60 30.42 -18.74
CA ILE A 11 31.49 28.94 -18.54
C ILE A 11 32.83 28.23 -18.78
N LYS A 12 33.78 28.85 -19.53
CA LYS A 12 35.11 28.28 -19.75
C LYS A 12 36.14 28.59 -18.65
N SER A 13 35.86 29.53 -17.77
CA SER A 13 36.81 29.92 -16.68
C SER A 13 36.60 29.05 -15.41
N TRP A 14 35.48 28.40 -15.22
CA TRP A 14 35.20 27.54 -14.05
C TRP A 14 35.67 26.09 -14.21
N SER A 15 35.83 25.62 -15.44
CA SER A 15 36.28 24.24 -15.73
C SER A 15 37.78 24.05 -15.53
N LEU A 16 38.61 25.12 -15.55
CA LEU A 16 40.05 25.03 -15.41
C LEU A 16 40.56 25.19 -13.95
N GLN A 17 39.73 25.66 -13.03
CA GLN A 17 40.12 25.77 -11.61
C GLN A 17 39.84 24.50 -10.78
N ILE A 18 39.02 23.58 -11.26
CA ILE A 18 38.72 22.31 -10.55
C ILE A 18 39.78 21.26 -10.85
N HIS A 19 40.45 21.29 -12.01
CA HIS A 19 41.50 20.32 -12.36
C HIS A 19 42.85 20.57 -11.70
N HIS A 20 43.11 21.75 -11.17
CA HIS A 20 44.42 22.09 -10.51
C HIS A 20 44.43 21.88 -8.98
N ARG A 21 43.28 21.57 -8.34
CA ARG A 21 43.21 21.27 -6.89
C ARG A 21 43.24 19.80 -6.52
N LEU A 22 43.19 18.88 -7.50
CA LEU A 22 43.18 17.43 -7.27
C LEU A 22 44.53 16.73 -7.42
N ILE A 23 45.61 17.46 -7.74
CA ILE A 23 46.96 16.88 -7.97
C ILE A 23 47.95 17.15 -6.80
N LEU A 24 47.55 17.86 -5.75
CA LEU A 24 48.46 18.24 -4.65
C LEU A 24 48.22 17.53 -3.30
N PHE A 25 47.45 16.43 -3.25
CA PHE A 25 47.24 15.70 -2.00
C PHE A 25 47.42 14.17 -2.10
N LEU A 26 48.53 13.73 -2.75
CA LEU A 26 49.01 12.37 -2.55
C LEU A 26 50.53 12.36 -2.67
N PRO A 27 51.28 12.46 -1.55
CA PRO A 27 52.31 11.48 -1.32
C PRO A 27 52.28 11.00 0.15
N ASN A 28 52.13 9.72 0.35
CA ASN A 28 52.65 8.92 1.46
C ASN A 28 51.70 7.75 1.75
N LEU A 29 51.76 6.75 0.87
CA LEU A 29 51.26 5.40 1.22
C LEU A 29 52.02 4.34 0.41
N ASN A 30 53.36 4.35 0.55
CA ASN A 30 54.24 3.26 0.15
C ASN A 30 55.33 3.08 1.20
N ARG A 31 54.98 2.50 2.32
CA ARG A 31 55.91 1.81 3.27
C ARG A 31 55.07 1.27 4.39
N VAL A 32 54.75 -0.01 4.30
CA VAL A 32 54.57 -1.02 5.35
C VAL A 32 53.74 -2.15 4.73
N MET A 33 54.38 -3.07 4.07
CA MET A 33 53.95 -4.45 3.87
C MET A 33 55.18 -5.26 3.45
N SER A 34 56.00 -5.56 4.41
CA SER A 34 56.97 -6.65 4.35
C SER A 34 57.10 -7.08 5.80
N ASP A 35 56.63 -8.25 6.05
CA ASP A 35 57.06 -9.26 7.01
C ASP A 35 55.87 -9.97 7.71
N ARG A 36 55.99 -11.33 7.54
CA ARG A 36 55.37 -12.41 8.31
C ARG A 36 54.07 -13.04 7.79
N ILE A 37 54.34 -14.01 6.92
CA ILE A 37 53.48 -15.21 6.75
C ILE A 37 54.11 -16.33 7.61
N PRO A 38 53.38 -16.97 8.53
CA PRO A 38 53.72 -18.31 8.99
C PRO A 38 52.87 -19.33 8.22
N SER A 39 53.62 -20.24 7.60
CA SER A 39 53.17 -21.50 7.02
C SER A 39 52.43 -22.39 8.04
N ILE A 40 51.27 -22.86 7.71
CA ILE A 40 50.64 -24.02 8.37
C ILE A 40 50.44 -25.12 7.32
N GLN A 41 51.04 -26.25 7.65
CA GLN A 41 51.12 -27.50 6.92
C GLN A 41 49.78 -28.21 6.81
N THR A 42 49.56 -28.80 5.67
CA THR A 42 48.57 -29.85 5.40
C THR A 42 49.02 -31.19 6.01
N PRO A 43 48.12 -32.02 6.52
CA PRO A 43 48.32 -33.47 6.56
C PRO A 43 47.48 -34.17 5.48
N SER A 44 48.16 -35.13 4.90
CA SER A 44 47.75 -36.04 3.84
C SER A 44 46.82 -37.14 4.32
N THR A 45 45.92 -37.52 3.43
CA THR A 45 45.42 -38.85 3.03
C THR A 45 45.32 -39.98 4.02
N HIS A 46 44.18 -40.63 4.09
CA HIS A 46 44.03 -42.06 3.80
C HIS A 46 42.56 -42.44 3.56
N ASP A 47 42.41 -43.29 2.57
CA ASP A 47 41.30 -44.09 2.07
C ASP A 47 40.48 -44.82 3.15
N ASP A 48 39.23 -45.19 2.95
CA ASP A 48 38.55 -46.07 2.03
C ASP A 48 37.06 -46.27 2.40
N PRO A 49 36.25 -46.92 1.59
CA PRO A 49 34.87 -46.62 1.34
C PRO A 49 33.91 -47.60 2.02
N SER A 50 32.66 -47.22 2.15
CA SER A 50 31.53 -48.12 1.96
C SER A 50 30.17 -47.58 2.36
N LEU A 51 29.23 -47.77 1.46
CA LEU A 51 27.80 -48.06 1.66
C LEU A 51 26.96 -46.98 2.41
N GLY A 52 26.11 -46.26 1.75
CA GLY A 52 24.88 -46.87 1.25
C GLY A 52 23.65 -46.12 1.78
N GLN A 53 22.79 -45.88 0.89
CA GLN A 53 21.34 -45.74 1.05
C GLN A 53 20.71 -44.33 1.09
N LYS A 54 20.15 -44.07 -0.07
CA LYS A 54 18.98 -43.21 -0.31
C LYS A 54 17.87 -43.47 0.71
N ARG A 55 17.26 -42.41 1.25
CA ARG A 55 15.88 -42.50 1.75
C ARG A 55 15.02 -41.42 1.11
N LEU A 56 14.20 -41.91 0.21
CA LEU A 56 12.90 -41.31 -0.14
C LEU A 56 12.05 -41.23 1.13
N TYR A 57 11.34 -40.13 1.31
CA TYR A 57 10.15 -40.12 2.16
C TYR A 57 8.93 -39.94 1.28
N SER A 58 8.25 -41.06 1.08
CA SER A 58 6.85 -41.12 0.67
C SER A 58 5.97 -41.12 1.92
N THR A 59 4.94 -40.32 1.87
CA THR A 59 3.56 -40.52 2.37
C THR A 59 3.34 -41.73 3.31
N VAL A 60 2.66 -41.48 4.44
CA VAL A 60 1.46 -42.23 4.86
C VAL A 60 0.79 -41.50 6.01
N CYS A 61 -0.50 -41.29 5.87
CA CYS A 61 -1.45 -41.02 6.95
C CYS A 61 -1.62 -42.30 7.76
N ASP A 62 -1.73 -42.21 9.07
CA ASP A 62 -2.66 -43.07 9.81
C ASP A 62 -3.04 -42.50 11.17
N HIS A 63 -4.28 -42.80 11.49
CA HIS A 63 -5.04 -42.49 12.70
C HIS A 63 -4.41 -43.09 13.96
N ASP A 64 -4.57 -42.37 15.07
CA ASP A 64 -4.85 -43.10 16.30
C ASP A 64 -5.80 -42.33 17.24
N ILE A 65 -6.78 -43.04 17.67
CA ILE A 65 -7.93 -42.69 18.51
C ILE A 65 -7.51 -42.94 19.98
N THR A 66 -7.60 -41.96 20.85
CA THR A 66 -7.64 -42.21 22.28
C THR A 66 -8.91 -41.66 22.92
N HIS A 67 -9.64 -42.58 23.47
CA HIS A 67 -10.87 -42.41 24.22
C HIS A 67 -10.77 -41.47 25.41
N LYS A 68 -11.76 -40.60 25.62
CA LYS A 68 -12.15 -40.03 26.91
C LYS A 68 -13.59 -40.37 27.21
N PRO A 69 -13.97 -40.57 28.49
CA PRO A 69 -15.20 -41.28 28.86
C PRO A 69 -16.46 -40.37 28.83
N SER A 70 -17.56 -41.06 28.56
CA SER A 70 -18.92 -40.58 28.50
C SER A 70 -19.38 -39.94 29.82
N LYS A 71 -20.00 -38.75 29.72
CA LYS A 71 -20.89 -38.21 30.78
C LYS A 71 -22.36 -38.39 30.37
N GLU A 72 -23.09 -38.88 31.30
CA GLU A 72 -24.49 -39.30 31.26
C GLU A 72 -25.45 -38.24 30.69
N ARG A 73 -26.34 -38.75 29.88
CA ARG A 73 -27.46 -38.07 29.18
C ARG A 73 -28.63 -37.94 30.13
N ARG A 74 -28.88 -36.75 30.68
CA ARG A 74 -30.14 -36.43 31.35
C ARG A 74 -31.22 -36.15 30.29
N GLN A 75 -32.19 -37.00 30.22
CA GLN A 75 -33.43 -36.79 29.42
C GLN A 75 -34.20 -35.61 29.98
N LYS A 76 -34.56 -34.64 29.16
CA LYS A 76 -35.58 -33.63 29.42
C LYS A 76 -36.58 -33.64 28.28
N GLY A 77 -37.82 -33.58 28.73
CA GLY A 77 -39.07 -33.85 28.08
C GLY A 77 -39.38 -33.13 26.77
N THR A 78 -40.19 -33.82 26.02
CA THR A 78 -40.82 -33.41 24.77
C THR A 78 -41.90 -32.35 25.03
N GLY A 79 -41.61 -31.11 24.60
CA GLY A 79 -42.62 -30.08 24.37
C GLY A 79 -42.77 -29.82 22.86
N PRO A 80 -43.97 -29.50 22.34
CA PRO A 80 -44.19 -29.39 20.91
C PRO A 80 -43.43 -28.21 20.28
N ASN A 81 -42.76 -28.52 19.21
CA ASN A 81 -41.98 -27.59 18.39
C ASN A 81 -42.94 -26.69 17.59
N PRO A 82 -42.89 -25.34 17.66
CA PRO A 82 -43.65 -24.51 16.74
C PRO A 82 -42.93 -24.47 15.39
N THR A 83 -43.44 -25.24 14.43
CA THR A 83 -43.05 -25.16 13.02
C THR A 83 -43.62 -23.90 12.38
N GLY A 84 -42.87 -22.79 12.53
CA GLY A 84 -43.04 -21.62 11.69
C GLY A 84 -41.81 -21.46 10.80
N PRO A 85 -41.90 -21.11 9.50
CA PRO A 85 -40.77 -20.91 8.66
C PRO A 85 -39.92 -19.77 9.24
N LYS A 86 -38.63 -20.04 9.56
CA LYS A 86 -37.67 -19.03 9.93
C LYS A 86 -37.56 -18.06 8.76
N LYS A 87 -38.14 -16.87 8.87
CA LYS A 87 -37.96 -15.78 7.93
C LYS A 87 -36.48 -15.41 7.98
N THR A 88 -35.71 -15.86 6.99
CA THR A 88 -34.40 -15.30 6.69
C THR A 88 -34.60 -13.82 6.44
N PRO A 89 -33.88 -12.93 7.11
CA PRO A 89 -33.94 -11.50 6.78
C PRO A 89 -33.62 -11.35 5.29
N PRO A 90 -34.35 -10.50 4.55
CA PRO A 90 -34.06 -10.28 3.14
C PRO A 90 -32.63 -9.82 2.98
N PRO A 91 -31.88 -10.26 1.95
CA PRO A 91 -30.55 -9.77 1.68
C PRO A 91 -30.64 -8.26 1.51
N MET A 92 -29.93 -7.51 2.37
CA MET A 92 -29.92 -6.05 2.32
C MET A 92 -29.49 -5.61 0.92
N SER A 93 -30.43 -5.02 0.18
CA SER A 93 -30.15 -4.45 -1.13
C SER A 93 -29.11 -3.33 -0.97
N ARG A 94 -28.16 -3.26 -1.89
CA ARG A 94 -27.14 -2.21 -2.00
C ARG A 94 -27.72 -0.78 -1.92
N LYS A 95 -29.00 -0.61 -2.28
CA LYS A 95 -29.75 0.67 -2.25
C LYS A 95 -29.88 1.35 -0.89
N VAL A 96 -29.77 0.64 0.22
CA VAL A 96 -29.87 1.24 1.57
C VAL A 96 -28.56 1.91 2.00
N ARG A 97 -27.42 1.57 1.41
CA ARG A 97 -26.12 2.17 1.77
C ARG A 97 -25.86 3.56 1.16
N ASP A 98 -26.57 3.95 0.10
CA ASP A 98 -26.22 5.11 -0.72
C ASP A 98 -27.15 6.32 -0.56
N GLN A 99 -28.26 6.21 0.17
CA GLN A 99 -29.26 7.28 0.24
C GLN A 99 -28.82 8.63 0.90
N PRO A 100 -28.00 8.67 1.97
CA PRO A 100 -27.63 9.95 2.55
C PRO A 100 -26.51 10.69 1.78
N ASN A 101 -25.83 10.03 0.86
CA ASN A 101 -24.64 10.55 0.18
C ASN A 101 -24.81 10.60 -1.34
N SER A 102 -25.99 10.94 -1.82
CA SER A 102 -26.38 10.90 -3.24
C SER A 102 -25.90 12.09 -4.07
N THR A 103 -25.31 13.12 -3.44
CA THR A 103 -24.80 14.28 -4.18
C THR A 103 -23.61 13.86 -5.04
N PRO A 104 -23.65 14.11 -6.37
CA PRO A 104 -22.52 13.87 -7.24
C PRO A 104 -21.29 14.65 -6.77
N PRO A 105 -20.07 14.08 -6.93
CA PRO A 105 -18.85 14.80 -6.61
C PRO A 105 -18.65 16.00 -7.54
N GLU A 106 -18.14 17.08 -7.00
CA GLU A 106 -17.62 18.20 -7.77
C GLU A 106 -16.10 18.07 -7.84
N TYR A 107 -15.58 17.87 -9.06
CA TYR A 107 -14.15 17.72 -9.30
C TYR A 107 -13.53 19.03 -9.76
N ILE A 108 -12.32 19.31 -9.27
CA ILE A 108 -11.46 20.40 -9.71
C ILE A 108 -10.20 19.76 -10.27
N VAL A 109 -9.84 20.08 -11.52
CA VAL A 109 -8.62 19.59 -12.19
C VAL A 109 -7.72 20.79 -12.44
N GLU A 110 -6.53 20.76 -11.82
CA GLU A 110 -5.54 21.83 -11.95
C GLU A 110 -4.13 21.29 -11.67
N ASN A 111 -3.14 21.80 -12.38
CA ASN A 111 -1.72 21.47 -12.21
C ASN A 111 -1.42 19.95 -12.25
N GLY A 112 -2.13 19.19 -13.10
CA GLY A 112 -1.96 17.72 -13.21
C GLY A 112 -2.58 16.93 -12.06
N LEU A 113 -3.38 17.58 -11.21
CA LEU A 113 -4.05 16.98 -10.06
C LEU A 113 -5.56 17.06 -10.19
N ARG A 114 -6.24 16.01 -9.71
CA ARG A 114 -7.67 15.95 -9.52
C ARG A 114 -8.01 16.02 -8.04
N LYS A 115 -8.85 16.97 -7.69
CA LYS A 115 -9.35 17.22 -6.34
C LYS A 115 -10.86 16.97 -6.30
N VAL A 116 -11.35 16.51 -5.17
CA VAL A 116 -12.79 16.48 -4.87
C VAL A 116 -13.08 17.66 -3.94
N LYS A 117 -14.04 18.52 -4.31
CA LYS A 117 -14.50 19.57 -3.42
C LYS A 117 -15.01 18.94 -2.12
N PRO A 118 -14.58 19.41 -0.95
CA PRO A 118 -15.04 18.86 0.32
C PRO A 118 -16.55 18.81 0.43
N TYR A 119 -17.07 17.73 1.02
CA TYR A 119 -18.51 17.46 1.06
C TYR A 119 -18.94 16.84 2.39
N LEU A 120 -20.23 16.99 2.72
CA LEU A 120 -20.81 16.28 3.86
C LEU A 120 -21.00 14.80 3.53
N TYR A 121 -20.54 13.96 4.42
CA TYR A 121 -20.64 12.52 4.29
C TYR A 121 -21.17 11.89 5.57
N VAL A 122 -22.15 11.01 5.46
CA VAL A 122 -22.70 10.26 6.58
C VAL A 122 -22.17 8.81 6.55
N TYR A 123 -21.29 8.50 7.47
CA TYR A 123 -20.91 7.10 7.72
C TYR A 123 -22.05 6.37 8.40
N GLN A 124 -22.41 5.20 7.89
CA GLN A 124 -23.45 4.35 8.47
C GLN A 124 -22.95 2.93 8.65
N THR A 125 -23.14 2.37 9.81
CA THR A 125 -22.85 0.97 10.09
C THR A 125 -23.78 0.42 11.17
N TYR A 126 -24.21 -0.83 11.02
CA TYR A 126 -24.89 -1.51 12.12
C TYR A 126 -23.92 -1.88 13.23
N ALA A 127 -24.42 -1.88 14.47
CA ALA A 127 -23.66 -2.27 15.64
C ALA A 127 -22.98 -3.63 15.42
N LYS A 128 -21.67 -3.68 15.68
CA LYS A 128 -20.88 -4.91 15.61
C LYS A 128 -20.98 -5.64 16.93
N GLN A 129 -20.92 -6.99 16.90
CA GLN A 129 -21.01 -7.83 18.09
C GLN A 129 -20.11 -7.37 19.24
N ARG A 130 -18.88 -6.91 18.93
CA ARG A 130 -17.91 -6.44 19.91
C ARG A 130 -18.21 -5.06 20.53
N TRP A 131 -19.22 -4.35 20.00
CA TRP A 131 -19.67 -3.05 20.52
C TRP A 131 -20.82 -3.16 21.52
N LEU A 132 -21.47 -4.33 21.57
CA LEU A 132 -22.63 -4.55 22.41
C LEU A 132 -22.24 -4.41 23.89
N GLY A 133 -23.00 -3.60 24.61
CA GLY A 133 -22.74 -3.30 26.02
C GLY A 133 -21.73 -2.18 26.28
N MET A 134 -21.08 -1.66 25.24
CA MET A 134 -20.25 -0.46 25.35
C MET A 134 -21.09 0.80 25.15
N THR A 135 -20.70 1.91 25.74
CA THR A 135 -21.31 3.20 25.45
C THR A 135 -20.88 3.69 24.06
N VAL A 136 -21.68 4.57 23.45
CA VAL A 136 -21.34 5.16 22.15
C VAL A 136 -19.99 5.87 22.20
N PHE A 137 -19.67 6.57 23.29
CA PHE A 137 -18.38 7.24 23.45
C PHE A 137 -17.21 6.24 23.56
N GLU A 138 -17.39 5.14 24.32
CA GLU A 138 -16.37 4.08 24.39
C GLU A 138 -16.09 3.44 23.04
N VAL A 139 -17.13 3.18 22.22
CA VAL A 139 -16.96 2.62 20.87
C VAL A 139 -16.13 3.55 20.02
N PHE A 140 -16.46 4.84 19.96
CA PHE A 140 -15.72 5.79 19.13
C PHE A 140 -14.29 6.01 19.62
N SER A 141 -14.06 6.05 20.94
CA SER A 141 -12.72 6.23 21.52
C SER A 141 -11.80 5.02 21.36
N LYS A 142 -12.36 3.77 21.29
CA LYS A 142 -11.58 2.53 21.25
C LYS A 142 -11.41 1.95 19.83
N GLU A 143 -12.40 2.19 18.94
CA GLU A 143 -12.42 1.57 17.62
C GLU A 143 -11.94 2.49 16.48
N PHE A 144 -12.03 3.79 16.70
CA PHE A 144 -11.70 4.79 15.69
C PHE A 144 -10.52 5.63 16.20
N HIS A 145 -9.38 5.53 15.49
CA HIS A 145 -8.13 6.18 15.90
C HIS A 145 -7.72 7.29 14.93
N ASP A 146 -8.62 7.66 14.01
CA ASP A 146 -8.40 8.71 13.01
C ASP A 146 -8.58 10.13 13.59
N ARG A 147 -9.17 10.25 14.79
CA ARG A 147 -9.35 11.52 15.51
C ARG A 147 -9.15 11.32 17.02
N PRO A 148 -8.75 12.37 17.76
CA PRO A 148 -8.74 12.35 19.22
C PRO A 148 -10.13 12.06 19.82
N ALA A 149 -10.16 11.41 20.99
CA ALA A 149 -11.42 11.05 21.66
C ALA A 149 -12.33 12.26 21.93
N GLU A 150 -11.76 13.43 22.20
CA GLU A 150 -12.52 14.67 22.45
C GLU A 150 -13.30 15.13 21.22
N VAL A 151 -12.77 14.95 20.01
CA VAL A 151 -13.49 15.26 18.76
C VAL A 151 -14.75 14.42 18.63
N TYR A 152 -14.69 13.14 18.99
CA TYR A 152 -15.87 12.27 19.03
C TYR A 152 -16.83 12.63 20.14
N ARG A 153 -16.34 13.05 21.31
CA ARG A 153 -17.15 13.55 22.42
C ARG A 153 -18.02 14.71 21.96
N GLN A 154 -17.40 15.71 21.33
CA GLN A 154 -18.11 16.87 20.79
C GLN A 154 -19.07 16.46 19.64
N ALA A 155 -18.68 15.53 18.79
CA ALA A 155 -19.54 15.04 17.72
C ALA A 155 -20.83 14.36 18.24
N ILE A 156 -20.75 13.65 19.36
CA ILE A 156 -21.92 13.06 20.02
C ILE A 156 -22.79 14.14 20.65
N LEU A 157 -22.21 15.04 21.44
CA LEU A 157 -22.93 16.14 22.12
C LEU A 157 -23.65 17.08 21.14
N LYS A 158 -23.00 17.36 19.98
CA LYS A 158 -23.58 18.19 18.92
C LYS A 158 -24.52 17.41 17.98
N GLY A 159 -24.83 16.12 18.27
CA GLY A 159 -25.75 15.31 17.48
C GLY A 159 -25.26 14.97 16.06
N ARG A 160 -23.96 15.08 15.78
CA ARG A 160 -23.35 14.61 14.52
C ARG A 160 -23.23 13.08 14.48
N ILE A 161 -23.02 12.47 15.65
CA ILE A 161 -23.14 11.03 15.83
C ILE A 161 -24.55 10.73 16.32
N LYS A 162 -25.25 9.86 15.60
CA LYS A 162 -26.64 9.48 15.86
C LYS A 162 -26.76 7.96 15.94
N ILE A 163 -27.75 7.52 16.68
CA ILE A 163 -28.16 6.13 16.72
C ILE A 163 -29.60 6.04 16.24
N ASN A 164 -29.84 5.23 15.20
CA ASN A 164 -31.16 5.08 14.57
C ASN A 164 -31.79 6.45 14.18
N GLY A 165 -30.97 7.36 13.64
CA GLY A 165 -31.34 8.69 13.22
C GLY A 165 -31.55 9.71 14.34
N LYS A 166 -31.33 9.36 15.62
CA LYS A 166 -31.55 10.22 16.79
C LYS A 166 -30.23 10.56 17.48
N ALA A 167 -30.10 11.81 17.94
CA ALA A 167 -29.03 12.18 18.84
C ALA A 167 -29.19 11.41 20.17
N VAL A 168 -28.07 11.00 20.75
CA VAL A 168 -28.03 10.23 21.99
C VAL A 168 -27.00 10.83 22.96
N PRO A 169 -27.14 10.60 24.29
CA PRO A 169 -26.14 11.03 25.26
C PRO A 169 -24.86 10.17 25.16
N LEU A 170 -23.76 10.63 25.76
CA LEU A 170 -22.44 9.96 25.73
C LEU A 170 -22.48 8.55 26.31
N ASP A 171 -23.29 8.32 27.30
CA ASP A 171 -23.47 7.07 28.04
C ASP A 171 -24.52 6.13 27.41
N TYR A 172 -25.06 6.46 26.23
CA TYR A 172 -25.96 5.56 25.52
C TYR A 172 -25.27 4.23 25.23
N VAL A 173 -25.81 3.13 25.72
CA VAL A 173 -25.28 1.78 25.53
C VAL A 173 -25.76 1.21 24.20
N ILE A 174 -24.80 0.81 23.37
CA ILE A 174 -25.04 0.24 22.04
C ILE A 174 -25.76 -1.10 22.15
N ARG A 175 -26.83 -1.25 21.37
CA ARG A 175 -27.67 -2.45 21.33
C ARG A 175 -27.54 -3.17 20.00
N ASN A 176 -27.97 -4.43 19.97
CA ASN A 176 -28.01 -5.19 18.72
C ASN A 176 -28.96 -4.52 17.71
N SER A 177 -28.51 -4.48 16.46
CA SER A 177 -29.21 -3.83 15.33
C SER A 177 -29.28 -2.29 15.38
N ASP A 178 -28.62 -1.62 16.31
CA ASP A 178 -28.49 -0.17 16.25
C ASP A 178 -27.76 0.24 14.98
N LEU A 179 -28.32 1.21 14.26
CA LEU A 179 -27.67 1.88 13.14
C LEU A 179 -26.90 3.08 13.68
N VAL A 180 -25.60 2.99 13.64
CA VAL A 180 -24.67 4.06 14.05
C VAL A 180 -24.37 4.92 12.85
N GLU A 181 -24.58 6.22 12.97
CA GLU A 181 -24.38 7.23 11.94
C GLU A 181 -23.39 8.29 12.44
N ASN A 182 -22.45 8.69 11.58
CA ASN A 182 -21.52 9.78 11.88
C ASN A 182 -21.43 10.73 10.68
N THR A 183 -21.88 11.96 10.85
CA THR A 183 -21.82 13.02 9.83
C THR A 183 -20.52 13.77 9.95
N VAL A 184 -19.73 13.78 8.87
CA VAL A 184 -18.43 14.44 8.81
C VAL A 184 -18.33 15.34 7.57
N HIS A 185 -17.55 16.41 7.66
CA HIS A 185 -17.08 17.16 6.50
C HIS A 185 -15.85 16.43 5.95
N ARG A 186 -16.01 15.80 4.79
CA ARG A 186 -15.01 14.89 4.24
C ARG A 186 -14.12 15.60 3.23
N HIS A 187 -12.81 15.45 3.43
CA HIS A 187 -11.76 15.87 2.53
C HIS A 187 -11.10 14.62 1.96
N GLU A 188 -11.06 14.51 0.65
CA GLU A 188 -10.33 13.41 -0.01
C GLU A 188 -8.94 13.89 -0.40
N PRO A 189 -7.90 13.04 -0.24
CA PRO A 189 -6.59 13.37 -0.76
C PRO A 189 -6.63 13.51 -2.28
N VAL A 190 -5.77 14.37 -2.80
CA VAL A 190 -5.65 14.60 -4.23
C VAL A 190 -5.06 13.38 -4.94
N ILE A 191 -5.38 13.22 -6.22
CA ILE A 191 -4.84 12.22 -7.12
C ILE A 191 -4.34 12.89 -8.38
N THR A 192 -3.56 12.19 -9.22
CA THR A 192 -3.21 12.67 -10.56
C THR A 192 -4.46 12.75 -11.44
N ASP A 193 -4.51 13.67 -12.38
CA ASP A 193 -5.61 13.82 -13.33
C ASP A 193 -5.51 12.88 -14.53
N THR A 194 -4.51 12.00 -14.54
CA THR A 194 -4.30 11.02 -15.62
C THR A 194 -5.56 10.17 -15.81
N PRO A 195 -6.11 10.12 -17.06
CA PRO A 195 -7.33 9.37 -17.33
C PRO A 195 -7.15 7.85 -17.11
N ILE A 196 -8.24 7.17 -16.77
CA ILE A 196 -8.29 5.71 -16.71
C ILE A 196 -8.47 5.19 -18.13
N GLU A 197 -7.45 4.52 -18.67
CA GLU A 197 -7.51 3.91 -19.99
C GLU A 197 -8.28 2.58 -19.94
N ILE A 198 -9.19 2.35 -20.88
CA ILE A 198 -9.90 1.09 -21.06
C ILE A 198 -9.08 0.20 -22.02
N VAL A 199 -8.44 -0.83 -21.47
CA VAL A 199 -7.63 -1.80 -22.24
C VAL A 199 -8.51 -2.81 -22.97
N HIS A 200 -9.59 -3.26 -22.30
CA HIS A 200 -10.55 -4.20 -22.87
C HIS A 200 -11.93 -4.01 -22.27
N GLN A 201 -12.96 -4.12 -23.10
CA GLN A 201 -14.35 -4.08 -22.66
C GLN A 201 -15.17 -5.13 -23.40
N SER A 202 -15.89 -5.94 -22.64
CA SER A 202 -16.91 -6.88 -23.15
C SER A 202 -18.13 -6.85 -22.24
N ASP A 203 -19.15 -7.63 -22.56
CA ASP A 203 -20.37 -7.73 -21.73
C ASP A 203 -20.09 -8.29 -20.33
N SER A 204 -19.03 -9.08 -20.17
CA SER A 204 -18.72 -9.76 -18.90
C SER A 204 -17.47 -9.25 -18.18
N VAL A 205 -16.54 -8.60 -18.88
CA VAL A 205 -15.24 -8.16 -18.33
C VAL A 205 -14.88 -6.77 -18.84
N LEU A 206 -14.42 -5.94 -17.93
CA LEU A 206 -13.76 -4.67 -18.18
C LEU A 206 -12.33 -4.76 -17.63
N VAL A 207 -11.35 -4.39 -18.45
CA VAL A 207 -9.94 -4.31 -18.05
C VAL A 207 -9.48 -2.88 -18.24
N VAL A 208 -8.92 -2.31 -17.20
CA VAL A 208 -8.44 -0.93 -17.22
C VAL A 208 -6.96 -0.84 -16.90
N ASN A 209 -6.28 0.13 -17.50
CA ASN A 209 -4.97 0.59 -17.09
C ASN A 209 -5.17 1.69 -16.04
N LYS A 210 -5.02 1.32 -14.79
CA LYS A 210 -5.17 2.25 -13.65
C LYS A 210 -3.94 3.17 -13.58
N PRO A 211 -4.12 4.49 -13.58
CA PRO A 211 -3.00 5.38 -13.28
C PRO A 211 -2.52 5.21 -11.83
N SER A 212 -1.29 5.65 -11.55
CA SER A 212 -0.80 5.79 -10.17
C SER A 212 -1.68 6.75 -9.36
N SER A 213 -1.47 6.82 -8.06
CA SER A 213 -2.18 7.69 -7.10
C SER A 213 -3.62 7.32 -6.74
N ILE A 214 -4.33 6.59 -7.57
CA ILE A 214 -5.76 6.30 -7.44
C ILE A 214 -5.96 4.93 -6.79
N PRO A 215 -6.67 4.80 -5.66
CA PRO A 215 -7.11 3.51 -5.14
C PRO A 215 -8.14 2.85 -6.05
N VAL A 216 -8.16 1.53 -6.08
CA VAL A 216 -9.12 0.78 -6.93
C VAL A 216 -10.56 0.97 -6.44
N HIS A 217 -10.79 0.98 -5.12
CA HIS A 217 -12.11 1.07 -4.49
C HIS A 217 -12.06 1.99 -3.25
N PRO A 218 -13.20 2.47 -2.73
CA PRO A 218 -13.25 3.28 -1.54
C PRO A 218 -12.49 2.65 -0.36
N THR A 219 -11.51 3.39 0.17
CA THR A 219 -10.68 2.97 1.29
C THR A 219 -10.12 4.20 2.00
N GLY A 220 -9.98 4.15 3.33
CA GLY A 220 -9.50 5.25 4.13
C GLY A 220 -10.24 6.56 3.82
N ARG A 221 -9.49 7.58 3.46
CA ARG A 221 -10.05 8.91 3.11
C ARG A 221 -10.59 8.99 1.67
N TYR A 222 -10.24 8.05 0.78
CA TYR A 222 -10.67 8.03 -0.61
C TYR A 222 -12.06 7.43 -0.78
N ARG A 223 -12.92 8.07 -1.57
CA ARG A 223 -14.22 7.59 -2.01
C ARG A 223 -14.46 7.90 -3.48
N HIS A 224 -14.66 9.16 -3.81
CA HIS A 224 -14.89 9.62 -5.17
C HIS A 224 -13.62 9.56 -6.02
N ASN A 225 -12.47 9.80 -5.42
CA ASN A 225 -11.15 9.61 -6.03
C ASN A 225 -10.74 8.13 -6.04
N THR A 226 -11.56 7.25 -6.62
CA THR A 226 -11.28 5.82 -6.79
C THR A 226 -11.66 5.35 -8.19
N VAL A 227 -10.99 4.30 -8.68
CA VAL A 227 -11.25 3.76 -10.04
C VAL A 227 -12.74 3.48 -10.24
N ILE A 228 -13.38 2.80 -9.30
CA ILE A 228 -14.80 2.43 -9.41
C ILE A 228 -15.69 3.67 -9.54
N HIS A 229 -15.52 4.66 -8.66
CA HIS A 229 -16.37 5.86 -8.71
C HIS A 229 -16.07 6.75 -9.93
N LEU A 230 -14.83 6.82 -10.40
CA LEU A 230 -14.51 7.54 -11.61
C LEU A 230 -15.14 6.89 -12.85
N LEU A 231 -15.08 5.55 -12.95
CA LEU A 231 -15.75 4.81 -14.03
C LEU A 231 -17.29 4.96 -13.96
N GLU A 232 -17.87 4.93 -12.77
CA GLU A 232 -19.32 5.17 -12.56
C GLU A 232 -19.70 6.60 -12.95
N TYR A 233 -18.91 7.59 -12.57
CA TYR A 233 -19.24 9.00 -12.75
C TYR A 233 -18.92 9.52 -14.17
N GLU A 234 -17.71 9.29 -14.66
CA GLU A 234 -17.24 9.80 -15.96
C GLU A 234 -17.70 8.94 -17.13
N ASN A 235 -17.57 7.60 -17.02
CA ASN A 235 -17.92 6.68 -18.08
C ASN A 235 -19.35 6.14 -18.00
N LYS A 236 -20.12 6.56 -16.97
CA LYS A 236 -21.52 6.11 -16.73
C LYS A 236 -21.65 4.57 -16.64
N MET A 237 -20.60 3.92 -16.17
CA MET A 237 -20.56 2.46 -16.03
C MET A 237 -21.21 2.03 -14.73
N ASN A 238 -22.10 1.04 -14.78
CA ASN A 238 -22.72 0.43 -13.61
C ASN A 238 -22.31 -1.04 -13.53
N ASP A 239 -22.64 -1.69 -12.41
CA ASP A 239 -22.40 -3.13 -12.17
C ASP A 239 -20.92 -3.51 -12.32
N LEU A 240 -20.05 -2.77 -11.62
CA LEU A 240 -18.62 -3.00 -11.57
C LEU A 240 -18.26 -3.88 -10.36
N PHE A 241 -17.76 -5.08 -10.61
CA PHE A 241 -17.38 -6.04 -9.58
C PHE A 241 -15.87 -6.31 -9.66
N LEU A 242 -15.12 -5.85 -8.66
CA LEU A 242 -13.67 -6.02 -8.64
C LEU A 242 -13.26 -7.49 -8.58
N VAL A 243 -12.35 -7.88 -9.42
CA VAL A 243 -11.68 -9.19 -9.40
C VAL A 243 -10.40 -9.13 -8.61
N ASN A 244 -9.60 -8.09 -8.82
CA ASN A 244 -8.34 -7.85 -8.10
C ASN A 244 -8.20 -6.38 -7.69
N ARG A 245 -7.18 -6.14 -6.91
CA ARG A 245 -6.72 -4.80 -6.56
C ARG A 245 -5.20 -4.72 -6.67
N ILE A 246 -4.72 -3.54 -7.00
CA ILE A 246 -3.31 -3.15 -6.90
C ILE A 246 -3.20 -1.95 -5.96
N ASP A 247 -2.03 -1.68 -5.45
CA ASP A 247 -1.80 -0.58 -4.52
C ASP A 247 -2.14 0.78 -5.15
N ARG A 248 -2.44 1.76 -4.31
CA ARG A 248 -2.79 3.12 -4.75
C ARG A 248 -1.74 3.70 -5.69
N LEU A 249 -0.47 3.62 -5.31
CA LEU A 249 0.65 4.17 -6.08
C LEU A 249 1.08 3.30 -7.27
N THR A 250 0.69 2.02 -7.32
CA THR A 250 0.97 1.11 -8.43
C THR A 250 0.05 1.42 -9.60
N SER A 251 0.60 1.54 -10.80
CA SER A 251 -0.17 1.68 -12.04
C SER A 251 -0.40 0.33 -12.74
N GLY A 252 -1.24 0.30 -13.77
CA GLY A 252 -1.41 -0.84 -14.66
C GLY A 252 -2.73 -1.60 -14.51
N LEU A 253 -2.74 -2.84 -14.94
CA LEU A 253 -3.93 -3.65 -15.15
C LEU A 253 -4.75 -3.90 -13.88
N VAL A 254 -6.05 -3.63 -13.98
CA VAL A 254 -7.08 -4.00 -13.02
C VAL A 254 -8.21 -4.71 -13.76
N LEU A 255 -8.59 -5.90 -13.27
CA LEU A 255 -9.69 -6.70 -13.81
C LEU A 255 -10.97 -6.40 -13.04
N ILE A 256 -12.04 -6.10 -13.78
CA ILE A 256 -13.36 -5.79 -13.27
C ILE A 256 -14.37 -6.66 -14.02
N ALA A 257 -15.19 -7.41 -13.31
CA ALA A 257 -16.29 -8.15 -13.92
C ALA A 257 -17.54 -7.27 -14.00
N ARG A 258 -18.40 -7.55 -14.97
CA ARG A 258 -19.67 -6.84 -15.20
C ARG A 258 -20.86 -7.54 -14.51
N ASP A 259 -20.65 -8.75 -13.99
CA ASP A 259 -21.61 -9.48 -13.19
C ASP A 259 -20.94 -10.24 -12.03
N LYS A 260 -21.77 -10.62 -11.04
CA LYS A 260 -21.29 -11.27 -9.81
C LYS A 260 -20.72 -12.68 -10.04
N ASN A 261 -21.29 -13.44 -10.99
CA ASN A 261 -20.86 -14.80 -11.25
C ASN A 261 -19.50 -14.80 -11.94
N LYS A 262 -19.31 -13.90 -12.91
CA LYS A 262 -18.02 -13.70 -13.56
C LYS A 262 -16.97 -13.23 -12.57
N ALA A 263 -17.32 -12.33 -11.66
CA ALA A 263 -16.41 -11.89 -10.59
C ALA A 263 -16.00 -13.08 -9.71
N ALA A 264 -16.96 -13.87 -9.25
CA ALA A 264 -16.69 -15.03 -8.41
C ALA A 264 -15.79 -16.06 -9.12
N TYR A 265 -16.07 -16.34 -10.41
CA TYR A 265 -15.26 -17.21 -11.25
C TYR A 265 -13.81 -16.70 -11.36
N MET A 266 -13.62 -15.46 -11.78
CA MET A 266 -12.26 -14.90 -11.95
C MET A 266 -11.51 -14.79 -10.63
N MET A 267 -12.20 -14.48 -9.53
CA MET A 267 -11.58 -14.50 -8.19
C MET A 267 -11.17 -15.92 -7.76
N GLN A 268 -11.87 -16.94 -8.20
CA GLN A 268 -11.48 -18.35 -7.98
C GLN A 268 -10.23 -18.68 -8.80
N GLU A 269 -10.18 -18.33 -10.10
CA GLU A 269 -9.01 -18.46 -10.96
C GLU A 269 -7.75 -17.83 -10.31
N MET A 270 -7.91 -16.63 -9.75
CA MET A 270 -6.84 -15.94 -9.00
C MET A 270 -6.36 -16.72 -7.77
N ARG A 271 -7.30 -17.25 -6.96
CA ARG A 271 -6.97 -18.06 -5.76
C ARG A 271 -6.24 -19.35 -6.12
N GLU A 272 -6.63 -19.97 -7.21
CA GLU A 272 -6.07 -21.22 -7.71
C GLU A 272 -4.82 -21.00 -8.57
N ARG A 273 -4.32 -19.75 -8.65
CA ARG A 273 -3.11 -19.34 -9.38
C ARG A 273 -3.16 -19.63 -10.88
N ARG A 274 -4.36 -19.70 -11.46
CA ARG A 274 -4.58 -19.83 -12.91
C ARG A 274 -4.53 -18.50 -13.67
N ILE A 275 -4.28 -17.39 -12.97
CA ILE A 275 -4.02 -16.08 -13.55
C ILE A 275 -2.59 -15.69 -13.23
N HIS A 276 -1.75 -15.68 -14.26
CA HIS A 276 -0.36 -15.27 -14.20
C HIS A 276 -0.28 -13.74 -14.31
N LYS A 277 0.51 -13.14 -13.45
CA LYS A 277 0.64 -11.68 -13.34
C LYS A 277 2.10 -11.31 -13.54
N THR A 278 2.36 -10.39 -14.45
CA THR A 278 3.69 -9.84 -14.68
C THR A 278 3.66 -8.35 -14.41
N TYR A 279 4.61 -7.90 -13.61
CA TYR A 279 4.81 -6.50 -13.26
C TYR A 279 6.17 -6.03 -13.73
N LEU A 280 6.30 -4.72 -13.93
CA LEU A 280 7.59 -4.04 -14.13
C LEU A 280 7.90 -3.18 -12.91
N ALA A 281 9.15 -3.20 -12.47
CA ALA A 281 9.64 -2.31 -11.42
C ALA A 281 10.98 -1.71 -11.84
N ARG A 282 11.22 -0.42 -11.54
CA ARG A 282 12.55 0.18 -11.63
C ARG A 282 13.12 0.32 -10.23
N VAL A 283 14.25 -0.34 -9.99
CA VAL A 283 14.87 -0.53 -8.67
C VAL A 283 16.23 0.15 -8.57
N LYS A 284 16.68 0.46 -7.35
CA LYS A 284 17.99 1.04 -7.08
C LYS A 284 19.12 0.05 -7.39
N GLY A 285 20.15 0.56 -8.05
CA GLY A 285 21.40 -0.15 -8.31
C GLY A 285 21.27 -1.26 -9.36
N GLU A 286 22.33 -2.05 -9.46
CA GLU A 286 22.43 -3.19 -10.38
C GLU A 286 21.78 -4.44 -9.78
N PHE A 287 20.56 -4.77 -10.22
CA PHE A 287 19.89 -6.02 -9.85
C PHE A 287 20.65 -7.21 -10.50
N PRO A 288 20.82 -8.36 -9.83
CA PRO A 288 21.49 -9.51 -10.41
C PRO A 288 20.96 -9.91 -11.80
N ALA A 289 21.87 -10.39 -12.67
CA ALA A 289 21.51 -10.78 -14.04
C ALA A 289 20.67 -12.05 -14.07
N ASP A 290 20.99 -13.00 -13.17
CA ASP A 290 20.25 -14.24 -13.02
C ASP A 290 18.88 -14.00 -12.40
N ALA A 291 17.92 -14.88 -12.75
CA ALA A 291 16.60 -14.83 -12.14
C ALA A 291 16.66 -15.21 -10.65
N ILE A 292 15.93 -14.47 -9.82
CA ILE A 292 15.89 -14.69 -8.37
C ILE A 292 14.46 -15.04 -7.96
N GLU A 293 14.29 -16.14 -7.24
CA GLU A 293 13.06 -16.46 -6.53
C GLU A 293 13.17 -16.05 -5.07
N CYS A 294 12.23 -15.21 -4.61
CA CYS A 294 12.12 -14.80 -3.21
C CYS A 294 10.88 -15.42 -2.58
N HIS A 295 11.08 -16.28 -1.59
CA HIS A 295 10.02 -17.04 -0.89
C HIS A 295 9.76 -16.52 0.53
N GLU A 296 10.26 -15.35 0.87
CA GLU A 296 10.23 -14.81 2.22
C GLU A 296 8.81 -14.43 2.66
N PRO A 297 8.37 -14.88 3.84
CA PRO A 297 7.05 -14.56 4.37
C PRO A 297 6.94 -13.07 4.73
N ILE A 298 5.75 -12.47 4.55
CA ILE A 298 5.49 -11.05 4.81
C ILE A 298 4.49 -10.86 5.93
N GLU A 299 4.82 -9.94 6.85
CA GLU A 299 4.01 -9.53 7.98
C GLU A 299 3.73 -8.02 7.95
N THR A 300 2.53 -7.63 8.39
CA THR A 300 2.19 -6.21 8.59
C THR A 300 2.57 -5.80 10.00
N VAL A 301 3.44 -4.81 10.13
CA VAL A 301 3.94 -4.32 11.42
C VAL A 301 3.36 -2.98 11.83
N GLU A 302 2.83 -2.22 10.87
CA GLU A 302 2.11 -0.99 11.11
C GLU A 302 0.87 -0.95 10.20
N PHE A 303 -0.33 -0.82 10.81
CA PHE A 303 -1.60 -0.97 10.10
C PHE A 303 -2.17 0.34 9.56
N LYS A 304 -1.84 1.51 10.16
CA LYS A 304 -2.37 2.82 9.72
C LYS A 304 -1.92 3.15 8.30
N VAL A 305 -0.64 2.93 8.03
CA VAL A 305 -0.02 3.24 6.73
C VAL A 305 0.39 2.00 5.94
N GLY A 306 0.16 0.81 6.51
CA GLY A 306 0.38 -0.46 5.83
C GLY A 306 1.86 -0.84 5.67
N VAL A 307 2.72 -0.54 6.66
CA VAL A 307 4.13 -0.97 6.62
C VAL A 307 4.22 -2.48 6.82
N ASN A 308 4.85 -3.15 5.86
CA ASN A 308 5.07 -4.59 5.86
C ASN A 308 6.56 -4.90 5.82
N ILE A 309 6.95 -6.04 6.39
CA ILE A 309 8.33 -6.52 6.39
C ILE A 309 8.40 -8.02 6.08
N VAL A 310 9.59 -8.49 5.69
CA VAL A 310 9.90 -9.92 5.73
C VAL A 310 10.02 -10.34 7.20
N SER A 311 9.29 -11.39 7.56
CA SER A 311 9.27 -11.93 8.93
C SER A 311 8.97 -13.44 8.91
N PRO A 312 9.67 -14.27 9.71
CA PRO A 312 9.39 -15.71 9.81
C PRO A 312 7.95 -16.02 10.26
N THR A 313 7.31 -15.09 11.00
CA THR A 313 5.92 -15.19 11.46
C THR A 313 4.92 -14.68 10.44
N GLY A 314 5.40 -14.17 9.31
CA GLY A 314 4.59 -13.60 8.23
C GLY A 314 3.80 -14.63 7.45
N LYS A 315 2.97 -14.15 6.55
CA LYS A 315 2.20 -15.00 5.62
C LYS A 315 3.09 -15.46 4.46
N PRO A 316 3.15 -16.77 4.17
CA PRO A 316 3.93 -17.29 3.05
C PRO A 316 3.57 -16.61 1.73
N CYS A 317 4.60 -16.24 0.96
CA CYS A 317 4.45 -15.67 -0.37
C CYS A 317 5.70 -15.93 -1.21
N SER A 318 5.59 -15.74 -2.52
CA SER A 318 6.68 -16.00 -3.45
C SER A 318 6.59 -15.07 -4.65
N THR A 319 7.74 -14.56 -5.10
CA THR A 319 7.88 -13.71 -6.29
C THR A 319 9.13 -14.12 -7.05
N LEU A 320 9.00 -14.31 -8.36
CA LEU A 320 10.12 -14.47 -9.29
C LEU A 320 10.50 -13.08 -9.84
N PHE A 321 11.80 -12.80 -9.89
CA PHE A 321 12.38 -11.57 -10.42
C PHE A 321 13.36 -11.87 -11.54
N LYS A 322 13.34 -11.06 -12.61
CA LYS A 322 14.28 -11.13 -13.72
C LYS A 322 14.67 -9.74 -14.16
N ARG A 323 15.96 -9.42 -14.17
CA ARG A 323 16.46 -8.16 -14.71
C ARG A 323 16.21 -8.08 -16.22
N LEU A 324 15.63 -6.99 -16.70
CA LEU A 324 15.47 -6.70 -18.12
C LEU A 324 16.58 -5.79 -18.65
N SER A 325 16.93 -4.74 -17.89
CA SER A 325 17.99 -3.80 -18.24
C SER A 325 18.63 -3.15 -17.01
N TYR A 326 19.81 -2.55 -17.22
CA TYR A 326 20.52 -1.72 -16.24
C TYR A 326 21.19 -0.56 -16.96
N ASN A 327 20.99 0.66 -16.48
CA ASN A 327 21.51 1.87 -17.12
C ASN A 327 22.71 2.52 -16.39
N GLY A 328 23.35 1.81 -15.46
CA GLY A 328 24.42 2.33 -14.62
C GLY A 328 23.98 2.89 -13.26
N LEU A 329 22.70 3.17 -13.06
CA LEU A 329 22.13 3.73 -11.83
C LEU A 329 21.00 2.85 -11.27
N THR A 330 20.09 2.44 -12.12
CA THR A 330 18.90 1.68 -11.77
C THR A 330 18.69 0.50 -12.72
N SER A 331 18.01 -0.52 -12.25
CA SER A 331 17.63 -1.68 -13.07
C SER A 331 16.14 -1.72 -13.31
N VAL A 332 15.72 -2.13 -14.50
CA VAL A 332 14.33 -2.53 -14.77
C VAL A 332 14.21 -4.03 -14.53
N VAL A 333 13.26 -4.41 -13.70
CA VAL A 333 13.06 -5.79 -13.24
C VAL A 333 11.63 -6.23 -13.56
N GLN A 334 11.49 -7.37 -14.23
CA GLN A 334 10.23 -8.09 -14.37
C GLN A 334 9.97 -8.85 -13.07
N CYS A 335 8.74 -8.74 -12.55
CA CYS A 335 8.33 -9.34 -11.29
C CYS A 335 7.08 -10.21 -11.53
N GLU A 336 7.13 -11.45 -11.12
CA GLU A 336 6.04 -12.42 -11.26
C GLU A 336 5.61 -12.94 -9.88
N PRO A 337 4.63 -12.25 -9.22
CA PRO A 337 4.17 -12.67 -7.91
C PRO A 337 3.23 -13.88 -8.04
N LEU A 338 3.62 -15.02 -7.44
CA LEU A 338 2.79 -16.22 -7.35
C LEU A 338 1.67 -16.09 -6.31
N THR A 339 1.77 -15.12 -5.43
CA THR A 339 0.80 -14.76 -4.40
C THR A 339 0.49 -13.27 -4.49
N GLY A 340 -0.43 -12.75 -3.65
CA GLY A 340 -0.81 -11.33 -3.65
C GLY A 340 -0.92 -10.78 -2.22
N ARG A 341 0.22 -10.70 -1.50
CA ARG A 341 0.24 -10.02 -0.19
C ARG A 341 0.39 -8.53 -0.38
N THR A 342 -0.10 -7.77 0.58
CA THR A 342 0.04 -6.30 0.58
C THR A 342 1.50 -5.91 0.42
N HIS A 343 1.80 -5.03 -0.53
CA HIS A 343 3.14 -4.54 -0.85
C HIS A 343 4.18 -5.63 -1.20
N GLN A 344 3.75 -6.84 -1.58
CA GLN A 344 4.64 -8.01 -1.72
C GLN A 344 5.88 -7.73 -2.58
N ILE A 345 5.70 -7.23 -3.79
CA ILE A 345 6.83 -6.94 -4.71
C ILE A 345 7.77 -5.91 -4.09
N ARG A 346 7.22 -4.86 -3.50
CA ARG A 346 7.95 -3.76 -2.88
C ARG A 346 8.82 -4.23 -1.71
N VAL A 347 8.24 -5.05 -0.82
CA VAL A 347 8.93 -5.63 0.35
C VAL A 347 10.00 -6.63 -0.07
N HIS A 348 9.73 -7.51 -1.03
CA HIS A 348 10.72 -8.48 -1.52
C HIS A 348 11.89 -7.78 -2.21
N LEU A 349 11.65 -6.76 -3.04
CA LEU A 349 12.72 -5.98 -3.67
C LEU A 349 13.59 -5.25 -2.62
N GLN A 350 12.98 -4.70 -1.58
CA GLN A 350 13.70 -4.11 -0.46
C GLN A 350 14.56 -5.17 0.26
N PHE A 351 13.99 -6.31 0.60
CA PHE A 351 14.69 -7.41 1.27
C PHE A 351 15.91 -7.89 0.47
N LEU A 352 15.80 -7.94 -0.86
CA LEU A 352 16.91 -8.27 -1.76
C LEU A 352 17.96 -7.14 -1.86
N GLY A 353 17.71 -5.96 -1.29
CA GLY A 353 18.62 -4.81 -1.30
C GLY A 353 18.45 -3.89 -2.52
N HIS A 354 17.38 -4.08 -3.29
CA HIS A 354 17.06 -3.30 -4.48
C HIS A 354 15.63 -2.72 -4.40
N PRO A 355 15.35 -1.82 -3.45
CA PRO A 355 14.01 -1.22 -3.34
C PRO A 355 13.66 -0.46 -4.62
N ILE A 356 12.36 -0.32 -4.90
CA ILE A 356 11.89 0.52 -6.00
C ILE A 356 12.45 1.93 -5.80
N ALA A 357 13.04 2.50 -6.85
CA ALA A 357 13.91 3.65 -6.73
C ALA A 357 13.23 4.91 -6.18
N ASN A 358 11.93 5.07 -6.44
CA ASN A 358 11.12 6.19 -5.94
C ASN A 358 10.03 5.75 -4.95
N ASP A 359 10.16 4.59 -4.30
CA ASP A 359 9.19 4.14 -3.29
C ASP A 359 9.34 4.96 -2.00
N PRO A 360 8.32 5.75 -1.59
CA PRO A 360 8.42 6.59 -0.41
C PRO A 360 8.48 5.79 0.90
N ILE A 361 7.92 4.58 0.93
CA ILE A 361 7.92 3.74 2.13
C ILE A 361 9.20 2.90 2.19
N TYR A 362 9.44 2.06 1.18
CA TYR A 362 10.50 1.05 1.21
C TYR A 362 11.83 1.54 0.67
N GLY A 363 11.86 2.72 0.03
CA GLY A 363 13.06 3.37 -0.48
C GLY A 363 13.62 4.48 0.41
N CYS A 364 13.03 4.76 1.60
CA CYS A 364 13.47 5.84 2.48
C CYS A 364 14.66 5.46 3.38
N SER A 365 15.40 6.48 3.84
CA SER A 365 16.60 6.32 4.68
C SER A 365 16.32 5.76 6.08
N GLU A 366 15.06 5.83 6.55
CA GLU A 366 14.68 5.36 7.88
C GLU A 366 14.87 3.85 8.07
N TRP A 367 15.00 3.10 6.99
CA TRP A 367 15.37 1.68 7.02
C TRP A 367 16.84 1.42 7.37
N GLY A 368 17.65 2.46 7.51
CA GLY A 368 19.08 2.40 7.81
C GLY A 368 19.96 2.29 6.57
N LYS A 369 21.27 2.14 6.80
CA LYS A 369 22.30 2.19 5.74
C LYS A 369 22.08 1.17 4.62
N ASP A 370 21.65 -0.04 4.97
CA ASP A 370 21.41 -1.12 4.01
C ASP A 370 19.95 -1.14 3.50
N MET A 371 19.18 -0.10 3.82
CA MET A 371 17.80 0.10 3.38
C MET A 371 16.89 -1.10 3.61
N GLY A 372 17.11 -1.86 4.70
CA GLY A 372 16.31 -3.04 5.05
C GLY A 372 16.69 -4.33 4.32
N LYS A 373 17.83 -4.36 3.62
CA LYS A 373 18.34 -5.59 2.98
C LYS A 373 18.52 -6.71 4.00
N GLY A 374 18.04 -7.91 3.66
CA GLY A 374 18.13 -9.09 4.53
C GLY A 374 17.17 -9.08 5.72
N GLY A 375 16.27 -8.06 5.80
CA GLY A 375 15.30 -7.91 6.88
C GLY A 375 15.81 -7.05 8.04
N LEU A 376 15.00 -6.92 9.09
CA LEU A 376 15.29 -6.15 10.29
C LEU A 376 15.52 -7.07 11.49
N ASP A 377 16.39 -6.62 12.41
CA ASP A 377 16.42 -7.20 13.77
C ASP A 377 15.02 -7.09 14.40
N PRO A 378 14.45 -8.18 14.92
CA PRO A 378 13.13 -8.16 15.57
C PRO A 378 12.96 -7.07 16.63
N LYS A 379 14.04 -6.72 17.35
CA LYS A 379 14.02 -5.66 18.35
C LYS A 379 13.92 -4.25 17.76
N ALA A 380 14.34 -4.07 16.51
CA ALA A 380 14.30 -2.79 15.81
C ALA A 380 13.01 -2.55 15.02
N VAL A 381 12.20 -3.60 14.78
CA VAL A 381 11.03 -3.56 13.89
C VAL A 381 10.07 -2.42 14.25
N ALA A 382 9.57 -2.39 15.48
CA ALA A 382 8.58 -1.40 15.90
C ALA A 382 9.13 0.04 15.82
N MET A 383 10.37 0.24 16.25
CA MET A 383 11.00 1.56 16.19
C MET A 383 11.22 2.02 14.75
N THR A 384 11.68 1.13 13.87
CA THR A 384 11.90 1.45 12.45
C THR A 384 10.56 1.74 11.75
N ALA A 385 9.53 0.90 11.97
CA ALA A 385 8.20 1.13 11.42
C ALA A 385 7.62 2.49 11.83
N ASN A 386 7.79 2.89 13.10
CA ASN A 386 7.35 4.20 13.60
C ASN A 386 8.12 5.35 12.93
N ARG A 387 9.45 5.23 12.74
CA ARG A 387 10.25 6.25 12.05
C ARG A 387 9.84 6.38 10.59
N VAL A 388 9.70 5.27 9.87
CA VAL A 388 9.20 5.25 8.48
C VAL A 388 7.83 5.90 8.40
N THR A 389 6.93 5.56 9.31
CA THR A 389 5.61 6.16 9.38
C THR A 389 5.67 7.66 9.59
N ALA A 390 6.47 8.13 10.54
CA ALA A 390 6.63 9.56 10.83
C ALA A 390 7.28 10.34 9.65
N ALA A 391 8.23 9.72 8.96
CA ALA A 391 8.89 10.34 7.81
C ALA A 391 7.99 10.45 6.59
N VAL A 392 7.20 9.40 6.32
CA VAL A 392 6.34 9.34 5.13
C VAL A 392 4.98 10.02 5.38
N PHE A 393 4.51 9.98 6.63
CA PHE A 393 3.24 10.54 7.09
C PHE A 393 3.50 11.43 8.31
N PRO A 394 3.96 12.67 8.11
CA PRO A 394 4.14 13.62 9.21
C PRO A 394 2.88 13.71 10.05
N SER A 395 3.05 13.59 11.36
CA SER A 395 1.93 13.48 12.29
C SER A 395 0.96 14.64 12.16
N GLU A 396 -0.32 14.34 12.25
CA GLU A 396 -1.41 15.32 12.42
C GLU A 396 -1.29 16.11 13.75
N GLN A 397 -0.18 15.99 14.48
CA GLN A 397 0.02 16.72 15.74
C GLN A 397 -0.02 18.22 15.58
N GLU A 398 0.33 18.75 14.40
CA GLU A 398 0.09 20.16 14.10
C GLU A 398 -1.40 20.51 13.94
N LEU A 399 -2.27 19.50 13.79
CA LEU A 399 -3.72 19.69 13.67
C LEU A 399 -4.43 19.83 15.03
N VAL A 400 -3.78 19.46 16.12
CA VAL A 400 -4.41 19.37 17.46
C VAL A 400 -4.24 20.67 18.26
N ASP A 401 -3.17 21.43 18.01
CA ASP A 401 -2.85 22.63 18.82
C ASP A 401 -3.74 23.86 18.54
N HIS A 402 -4.70 23.77 17.61
CA HIS A 402 -5.60 24.86 17.27
C HIS A 402 -7.09 24.58 17.55
N ASP A 403 -7.41 23.48 18.21
CA ASP A 403 -8.78 23.17 18.64
C ASP A 403 -9.17 23.92 19.94
N ASN A 404 -9.03 25.24 19.96
CA ASN A 404 -9.92 26.06 20.78
C ASN A 404 -11.29 26.05 20.09
N VAL A 405 -12.05 24.97 20.32
CA VAL A 405 -13.40 24.77 19.80
C VAL A 405 -14.38 25.38 20.81
N ASP A 406 -14.32 26.69 20.99
CA ASP A 406 -15.30 27.42 21.79
C ASP A 406 -16.45 28.03 20.96
N ASP A 407 -16.69 27.52 19.73
CA ASP A 407 -17.80 28.02 18.94
C ASP A 407 -18.96 27.03 18.84
N ALA A 408 -20.09 27.51 19.41
CA ALA A 408 -21.34 26.79 19.62
C ALA A 408 -22.13 26.44 18.34
N ASP A 409 -21.64 26.76 17.14
CA ASP A 409 -22.37 26.53 15.90
C ASP A 409 -22.17 25.10 15.37
N ALA A 410 -23.30 24.45 15.23
CA ALA A 410 -23.40 23.03 14.86
C ALA A 410 -23.02 22.75 13.39
N ASP A 411 -22.55 23.72 12.61
CA ASP A 411 -22.21 23.52 11.20
C ASP A 411 -20.87 22.78 11.04
N PRO A 412 -20.89 21.51 10.55
CA PRO A 412 -19.66 20.75 10.34
C PRO A 412 -18.74 21.36 9.27
N ILE A 413 -19.22 22.28 8.44
CA ILE A 413 -18.44 22.97 7.42
C ILE A 413 -17.70 24.15 8.03
N ALA A 414 -18.40 25.01 8.79
CA ALA A 414 -17.83 26.21 9.40
C ALA A 414 -16.68 25.89 10.39
N ASN A 415 -16.79 24.77 11.09
CA ASN A 415 -15.83 24.31 12.10
C ASN A 415 -14.89 23.21 11.61
N CYS A 416 -14.73 23.02 10.30
CA CYS A 416 -13.84 22.03 9.76
C CYS A 416 -12.38 22.49 9.86
N VAL A 417 -11.58 21.83 10.70
CA VAL A 417 -10.14 22.09 10.83
C VAL A 417 -9.43 21.95 9.49
N GLU A 418 -9.75 20.92 8.71
CA GLU A 418 -9.11 20.67 7.41
C GLU A 418 -9.37 21.79 6.40
N CYS A 419 -10.53 22.46 6.46
CA CYS A 419 -10.81 23.66 5.63
C CYS A 419 -9.93 24.86 6.00
N ARG A 420 -9.48 24.96 7.25
CA ARG A 420 -8.65 26.07 7.74
C ARG A 420 -7.17 25.86 7.47
N LEU A 421 -6.73 24.59 7.25
CA LEU A 421 -5.36 24.28 6.96
C LEU A 421 -4.97 24.65 5.53
N LYS A 422 -3.98 25.51 5.41
CA LYS A 422 -3.33 25.81 4.13
C LYS A 422 -2.28 24.73 3.86
N ARG A 423 -2.65 23.70 3.12
CA ARG A 423 -1.72 22.66 2.66
C ARG A 423 -1.30 22.94 1.23
N SER A 424 -0.01 22.81 0.93
CA SER A 424 0.46 22.81 -0.44
C SER A 424 0.10 21.49 -1.09
N ASP A 425 -0.35 21.53 -2.35
CA ASP A 425 -0.56 20.33 -3.12
C ASP A 425 0.78 19.63 -3.42
N PRO A 426 0.80 18.29 -3.48
CA PRO A 426 1.94 17.57 -4.00
C PRO A 426 2.08 17.83 -5.51
N ILE A 427 3.29 17.68 -6.04
CA ILE A 427 3.46 17.60 -7.50
C ILE A 427 3.09 16.18 -7.97
N PRO A 428 2.59 16.00 -9.22
CA PRO A 428 2.13 14.69 -9.72
C PRO A 428 3.16 13.57 -9.58
N GLU A 429 4.46 13.86 -9.76
CA GLU A 429 5.55 12.91 -9.67
C GLU A 429 5.71 12.28 -8.27
N GLN A 430 5.24 12.97 -7.24
CA GLN A 430 5.26 12.48 -5.85
C GLN A 430 4.15 11.45 -5.56
N LEU A 431 3.18 11.36 -6.45
CA LEU A 431 2.05 10.46 -6.37
C LEU A 431 2.24 9.17 -7.21
N VAL A 432 3.47 8.89 -7.64
CA VAL A 432 3.79 7.78 -8.55
C VAL A 432 4.93 6.95 -7.96
N ILE A 433 4.82 5.61 -8.01
CA ILE A 433 5.96 4.71 -7.84
C ILE A 433 6.24 3.97 -9.14
N TRP A 434 7.49 3.62 -9.37
CA TRP A 434 7.91 2.88 -10.56
C TRP A 434 7.63 1.38 -10.39
N LEU A 435 6.36 1.06 -10.23
CA LEU A 435 5.80 -0.28 -10.20
C LEU A 435 4.52 -0.31 -11.05
N HIS A 436 4.49 -1.20 -12.02
CA HIS A 436 3.41 -1.28 -12.99
C HIS A 436 2.94 -2.72 -13.20
N SER A 437 1.64 -2.94 -13.11
CA SER A 437 0.98 -4.21 -13.42
C SER A 437 0.84 -4.34 -14.93
N TRP A 438 1.79 -5.02 -15.56
CA TRP A 438 2.01 -4.95 -17.01
C TRP A 438 1.14 -5.93 -17.80
N LYS A 439 1.21 -7.24 -17.44
CA LYS A 439 0.51 -8.31 -18.17
C LYS A 439 -0.23 -9.23 -17.22
N TYR A 440 -1.42 -9.65 -17.64
CA TYR A 440 -2.19 -10.71 -17.00
C TYR A 440 -2.61 -11.74 -18.03
N LYS A 441 -2.32 -13.02 -17.76
CA LYS A 441 -2.66 -14.14 -18.61
C LYS A 441 -3.42 -15.19 -17.83
N GLY A 442 -4.57 -15.62 -18.33
CA GLY A 442 -5.33 -16.73 -17.76
C GLY A 442 -5.07 -18.05 -18.48
N ASP A 443 -5.05 -19.17 -17.76
CA ASP A 443 -4.89 -20.52 -18.33
C ASP A 443 -6.02 -20.85 -19.31
N SER A 444 -7.17 -20.17 -19.21
CA SER A 444 -8.29 -20.28 -20.15
C SER A 444 -8.08 -19.57 -21.49
N GLY A 445 -6.89 -19.09 -21.78
CA GLY A 445 -6.48 -18.61 -23.11
C GLY A 445 -6.71 -17.13 -23.40
N TRP A 446 -6.98 -16.31 -22.37
CA TRP A 446 -7.01 -14.85 -22.52
C TRP A 446 -5.73 -14.21 -21.96
N ASP A 447 -5.32 -13.11 -22.54
CA ASP A 447 -4.24 -12.26 -22.06
C ASP A 447 -4.57 -10.78 -22.25
N PHE A 448 -4.09 -9.96 -21.32
CA PHE A 448 -4.19 -8.50 -21.37
C PHE A 448 -2.84 -7.89 -21.04
N GLU A 449 -2.50 -6.85 -21.78
CA GLU A 449 -1.24 -6.13 -21.62
C GLU A 449 -1.48 -4.63 -21.78
N THR A 450 -0.76 -3.82 -21.01
CA THR A 450 -0.68 -2.37 -21.24
C THR A 450 0.58 -2.03 -22.03
N SER A 451 0.68 -0.81 -22.55
CA SER A 451 1.96 -0.27 -22.99
C SER A 451 2.97 -0.27 -21.85
N MET A 452 4.24 -0.42 -22.17
CA MET A 452 5.34 -0.26 -21.21
C MET A 452 5.40 1.21 -20.78
N PRO A 453 5.41 1.52 -19.47
CA PRO A 453 5.52 2.90 -19.03
C PRO A 453 6.91 3.49 -19.36
N ASP A 454 6.96 4.80 -19.61
CA ASP A 454 8.18 5.50 -20.05
C ASP A 454 9.38 5.23 -19.14
N TRP A 455 9.16 5.21 -17.84
CA TRP A 455 10.21 4.93 -16.86
C TRP A 455 10.77 3.49 -16.93
N ALA A 456 10.12 2.57 -17.61
CA ALA A 456 10.58 1.19 -17.79
C ALA A 456 11.42 0.99 -19.07
N HIS A 457 11.51 2.00 -19.94
CA HIS A 457 12.38 1.93 -21.10
C HIS A 457 13.86 2.06 -20.72
N GLU A 458 14.73 1.36 -21.43
CA GLU A 458 16.18 1.39 -21.21
C GLU A 458 16.75 2.81 -21.39
N SER A 459 16.21 3.59 -22.32
CA SER A 459 16.60 4.98 -22.61
C SER A 459 16.11 6.00 -21.58
N TYR A 460 15.39 5.60 -20.54
CA TYR A 460 14.87 6.53 -19.54
C TYR A 460 15.99 7.18 -18.72
N GLN A 461 15.96 8.52 -18.64
CA GLN A 461 16.99 9.34 -17.97
C GLN A 461 16.45 10.06 -16.71
N GLY A 462 15.15 9.89 -16.39
CA GLY A 462 14.54 10.58 -15.25
C GLY A 462 15.03 10.12 -13.88
N ASP A 463 15.74 9.00 -13.81
CA ASP A 463 16.38 8.49 -12.60
C ASP A 463 17.64 9.31 -12.20
N GLN A 464 18.27 10.03 -13.13
CA GLN A 464 19.37 10.95 -12.82
C GLN A 464 18.93 12.02 -11.82
N GLN A 465 17.72 12.55 -11.94
CA GLN A 465 17.19 13.54 -11.00
C GLN A 465 17.06 12.99 -9.56
N LEU A 466 16.81 11.70 -9.41
CA LEU A 466 16.79 11.06 -8.08
C LEU A 466 18.19 10.96 -7.49
N VAL A 467 19.18 10.66 -8.33
CA VAL A 467 20.59 10.60 -7.94
C VAL A 467 21.10 11.98 -7.56
N ASP A 468 20.78 13.00 -8.34
CA ASP A 468 21.18 14.37 -8.07
C ASP A 468 20.60 14.88 -6.74
N ARG A 469 19.35 14.56 -6.45
CA ARG A 469 18.73 14.84 -5.14
C ARG A 469 19.41 14.08 -4.00
N PHE A 470 19.72 12.80 -4.20
CA PHE A 470 20.45 11.99 -3.24
C PHE A 470 21.83 12.57 -2.89
N TRP A 471 22.61 12.98 -3.88
CA TRP A 471 23.93 13.56 -3.67
C TRP A 471 23.87 14.99 -3.11
N ALA A 472 22.88 15.79 -3.50
CA ALA A 472 22.67 17.12 -2.95
C ALA A 472 22.42 17.12 -1.43
N HIS A 473 21.96 16.00 -0.89
CA HIS A 473 21.69 15.78 0.55
C HIS A 473 22.75 14.89 1.23
N GLY A 474 23.98 14.88 0.70
CA GLY A 474 25.10 14.16 1.32
C GLY A 474 25.00 12.63 1.28
N GLY A 475 24.32 12.07 0.28
CA GLY A 475 24.11 10.63 0.15
C GLY A 475 23.05 10.09 1.09
N LEU A 476 22.38 10.94 1.84
CA LEU A 476 21.21 10.63 2.62
C LEU A 476 19.97 11.02 1.80
N TRP A 477 19.09 10.09 1.57
CA TRP A 477 17.76 10.41 1.07
C TRP A 477 17.09 11.27 2.14
N ASP A 478 16.71 12.51 1.83
CA ASP A 478 16.28 13.50 2.83
C ASP A 478 14.94 13.20 3.49
N GLY A 479 14.35 12.01 3.26
CA GLY A 479 13.12 11.56 3.91
C GLY A 479 11.92 12.52 3.86
N LYS A 480 12.13 13.71 3.35
CA LYS A 480 11.08 14.67 3.09
C LYS A 480 10.35 14.23 1.84
N ALA A 481 9.57 13.17 1.96
CA ALA A 481 8.40 13.04 1.11
C ALA A 481 7.66 14.37 1.27
N PRO A 482 7.46 15.13 0.19
CA PRO A 482 6.74 16.37 0.30
C PRO A 482 5.37 16.08 0.86
N GLY A 483 4.99 16.81 1.87
CA GLY A 483 3.89 16.57 2.78
C GLY A 483 2.65 15.93 2.16
N HIS A 484 2.06 15.07 2.96
CA HIS A 484 0.71 14.55 2.87
C HIS A 484 0.49 13.30 2.01
N PHE A 485 1.07 12.18 2.43
CA PHE A 485 0.49 10.87 2.15
C PHE A 485 -0.25 10.39 3.39
N ILE A 486 -1.51 10.74 3.51
CA ILE A 486 -2.42 10.12 4.48
C ILE A 486 -3.27 9.14 3.66
N ASP A 487 -3.06 7.84 3.86
CA ASP A 487 -3.97 6.79 3.38
C ASP A 487 -5.28 6.79 4.15
#